data_c81d68d95c8e88affdbe0e8084d2f2c8
#
_entry.id   c81d68d95c8e88affdbe0e8084d2f2c8
#
_cell.length_a   1.000
_cell.length_b   1.000
_cell.length_c   1.000
_cell.angle_alpha   90.00
_cell.angle_beta   90.00
_cell.angle_gamma   90.00
#
_symmetry.space_group_name_H-M   'P 1'
#
loop_
_entity.id
_entity.type
_entity.pdbx_description
1 polymer ?
#
loop_
_entity_poly.entity_id
_entity_poly.type
_entity_poly.pdbx_seq_one_letter_code
_entity_poly.pdbx_strand_id
1 'polypeptide(L)'
;MTTPSIPVNPSRRDFIQRAAAVTAAGSAVALPGGAWAAGSDAPEKKEVRIGFIPLTDCASVVMASVMKFDEKYGIKIIPSKESSWAAVRDKLVNGELDAAHVLYGLVYGVHLGVSGPKKDMAVLMTLNHNGQAITLSKKLADKGAVDGAGLAKVMKAEPREYTFAQTFPTGTHAMWLYYWLA
;
A
#
# COMPACT_ATOMS: atom_id res chain seq x y z
N MET A 1 62.41 -16.55 31.82
CA MET A 1 61.02 -16.78 32.26
C MET A 1 60.27 -15.48 32.01
N THR A 2 59.54 -15.43 30.91
CA THR A 2 58.72 -14.28 30.54
C THR A 2 57.29 -14.49 31.03
N THR A 3 56.84 -13.64 31.93
CA THR A 3 55.46 -13.63 32.46
C THR A 3 54.45 -13.28 31.37
N PRO A 4 53.34 -14.03 31.18
CA PRO A 4 52.32 -13.67 30.21
C PRO A 4 51.53 -12.47 30.73
N SER A 5 51.40 -11.42 29.89
CA SER A 5 50.59 -10.25 30.16
C SER A 5 49.10 -10.62 30.05
N ILE A 6 48.34 -10.35 31.08
CA ILE A 6 46.89 -10.50 31.12
C ILE A 6 46.26 -9.45 30.17
N PRO A 7 45.37 -9.82 29.25
CA PRO A 7 44.70 -8.83 28.39
C PRO A 7 43.81 -7.93 29.24
N VAL A 8 44.10 -6.65 29.27
CA VAL A 8 43.27 -5.62 29.92
C VAL A 8 41.97 -5.47 29.14
N ASN A 9 40.85 -5.75 29.76
CA ASN A 9 39.54 -5.57 29.17
C ASN A 9 39.31 -4.07 28.90
N PRO A 10 39.03 -3.64 27.67
CA PRO A 10 38.88 -2.24 27.35
C PRO A 10 37.70 -1.62 28.11
N SER A 11 37.91 -0.42 28.65
CA SER A 11 36.86 0.29 29.37
C SER A 11 35.71 0.67 28.41
N ARG A 12 34.49 0.87 28.93
CA ARG A 12 33.37 1.35 28.15
C ARG A 12 33.69 2.63 27.35
N ARG A 13 34.57 3.44 27.91
CA ARG A 13 35.03 4.68 27.27
C ARG A 13 35.93 4.41 26.08
N ASP A 14 36.83 3.45 26.17
CA ASP A 14 37.72 3.02 25.09
C ASP A 14 36.92 2.35 23.96
N PHE A 15 35.87 1.61 24.30
CA PHE A 15 34.97 1.01 23.34
C PHE A 15 34.21 2.12 22.54
N ILE A 16 33.65 3.12 23.24
CA ILE A 16 32.93 4.23 22.61
C ILE A 16 33.85 5.09 21.73
N GLN A 17 35.10 5.35 22.20
CA GLN A 17 36.05 6.11 21.40
C GLN A 17 36.51 5.34 20.15
N ARG A 18 36.72 4.03 20.25
CA ARG A 18 37.03 3.17 19.10
C ARG A 18 35.84 3.06 18.12
N ALA A 19 34.63 2.94 18.63
CA ALA A 19 33.41 2.93 17.80
C ALA A 19 33.25 4.27 17.07
N ALA A 20 33.46 5.40 17.74
CA ALA A 20 33.42 6.73 17.11
C ALA A 20 34.54 6.94 16.06
N ALA A 21 35.73 6.41 16.29
CA ALA A 21 36.84 6.46 15.33
C ALA A 21 36.57 5.60 14.07
N VAL A 22 35.93 4.44 14.25
CA VAL A 22 35.52 3.56 13.13
C VAL A 22 34.41 4.21 12.33
N THR A 23 33.47 4.91 12.98
CA THR A 23 32.40 5.65 12.30
C THR A 23 32.94 6.84 11.51
N ALA A 24 33.92 7.55 12.05
CA ALA A 24 34.58 8.68 11.36
C ALA A 24 35.47 8.24 10.17
N ALA A 25 36.12 7.07 10.26
CA ALA A 25 36.91 6.49 9.18
C ALA A 25 36.04 5.80 8.12
N GLY A 26 34.86 5.28 8.49
CA GLY A 26 33.88 4.66 7.60
C GLY A 26 33.16 5.63 6.68
N SER A 27 33.18 6.94 6.97
CA SER A 27 32.57 7.98 6.13
C SER A 27 33.33 8.24 4.80
N ALA A 28 34.50 7.63 4.62
CA ALA A 28 35.29 7.78 3.39
C ALA A 28 35.20 6.60 2.43
N VAL A 29 34.52 5.51 2.82
CA VAL A 29 34.27 4.38 1.92
C VAL A 29 32.86 4.52 1.40
N ALA A 30 32.72 4.97 0.15
CA ALA A 30 31.47 4.91 -0.59
C ALA A 30 31.02 3.44 -0.65
N LEU A 31 30.05 3.06 0.17
CA LEU A 31 29.38 1.77 0.08
C LEU A 31 28.56 1.75 -1.22
N PRO A 32 28.80 0.83 -2.15
CA PRO A 32 27.89 0.63 -3.28
C PRO A 32 26.64 -0.02 -2.72
N GLY A 33 25.59 0.73 -2.59
CA GLY A 33 24.33 0.34 -1.95
C GLY A 33 23.95 1.37 -0.91
N GLY A 34 23.79 2.64 -1.34
CA GLY A 34 23.59 3.77 -0.46
C GLY A 34 22.35 3.62 0.42
N ALA A 35 22.55 3.86 1.71
CA ALA A 35 21.47 4.31 2.53
C ALA A 35 20.89 5.57 1.87
N TRP A 36 19.63 5.55 1.50
CA TRP A 36 18.92 6.67 0.87
C TRP A 36 18.93 7.86 1.84
N ALA A 37 19.89 8.72 1.70
CA ALA A 37 19.82 10.03 2.33
C ALA A 37 18.81 10.84 1.51
N ALA A 38 17.75 11.29 2.15
CA ALA A 38 16.66 12.02 1.53
C ALA A 38 17.19 13.10 0.57
N GLY A 39 17.06 12.86 -0.74
CA GLY A 39 17.20 13.86 -1.77
C GLY A 39 18.54 14.01 -2.48
N SER A 40 19.55 13.16 -2.23
CA SER A 40 20.88 13.31 -2.88
C SER A 40 21.14 12.37 -4.06
N ASP A 41 20.43 11.26 -4.16
CA ASP A 41 20.68 10.28 -5.21
C ASP A 41 19.71 10.46 -6.38
N ALA A 42 20.24 10.39 -7.60
CA ALA A 42 19.40 10.42 -8.80
C ALA A 42 18.47 9.18 -8.82
N PRO A 43 17.18 9.35 -9.13
CA PRO A 43 16.26 8.23 -9.21
C PRO A 43 16.72 7.23 -10.27
N GLU A 44 16.65 5.93 -9.96
CA GLU A 44 17.00 4.85 -10.88
C GLU A 44 16.12 4.88 -12.13
N LYS A 45 14.87 5.28 -11.98
CA LYS A 45 13.87 5.39 -13.04
C LYS A 45 13.28 6.78 -13.09
N LYS A 46 13.41 7.44 -14.24
CA LYS A 46 12.92 8.81 -14.43
C LYS A 46 11.43 8.91 -14.72
N GLU A 47 10.84 7.90 -15.36
CA GLU A 47 9.42 7.84 -15.65
C GLU A 47 8.77 6.69 -14.85
N VAL A 48 7.75 7.03 -14.05
CA VAL A 48 7.02 6.08 -13.22
C VAL A 48 5.57 6.03 -13.67
N ARG A 49 5.12 4.88 -14.17
CA ARG A 49 3.74 4.66 -14.60
C ARG A 49 2.90 4.25 -13.41
N ILE A 50 1.92 5.09 -13.05
CA ILE A 50 1.02 4.84 -11.94
C ILE A 50 -0.40 4.66 -12.46
N GLY A 51 -0.92 3.43 -12.31
CA GLY A 51 -2.30 3.11 -12.68
C GLY A 51 -3.30 3.70 -11.69
N PHE A 52 -4.47 4.10 -12.18
CA PHE A 52 -5.54 4.59 -11.31
C PHE A 52 -6.92 4.35 -11.92
N ILE A 53 -7.91 4.18 -11.08
CA ILE A 53 -9.32 4.29 -11.42
C ILE A 53 -9.74 5.73 -11.12
N PRO A 54 -10.50 6.41 -12.01
CA PRO A 54 -10.87 7.82 -11.83
C PRO A 54 -11.95 8.01 -10.74
N LEU A 55 -11.57 7.78 -9.51
CA LEU A 55 -12.33 8.00 -8.29
C LEU A 55 -11.66 9.11 -7.48
N THR A 56 -12.38 9.73 -6.56
CA THR A 56 -11.86 10.86 -5.77
C THR A 56 -10.60 10.51 -4.95
N ASP A 57 -10.45 9.27 -4.58
CA ASP A 57 -9.33 8.77 -3.80
C ASP A 57 -8.01 8.62 -4.59
N CYS A 58 -8.04 8.71 -5.93
CA CYS A 58 -6.83 8.80 -6.75
C CYS A 58 -6.22 10.23 -6.78
N ALA A 59 -6.88 11.21 -6.16
CA ALA A 59 -6.54 12.62 -6.30
C ALA A 59 -5.08 12.95 -5.99
N SER A 60 -4.51 12.35 -4.93
CA SER A 60 -3.12 12.59 -4.54
C SER A 60 -2.13 12.21 -5.65
N VAL A 61 -2.33 11.07 -6.32
CA VAL A 61 -1.48 10.60 -7.41
C VAL A 61 -1.61 11.50 -8.64
N VAL A 62 -2.85 11.82 -9.03
CA VAL A 62 -3.11 12.67 -10.20
C VAL A 62 -2.60 14.08 -9.97
N MET A 63 -2.84 14.66 -8.80
CA MET A 63 -2.38 16.00 -8.46
C MET A 63 -0.87 16.09 -8.37
N ALA A 64 -0.18 15.04 -7.93
CA ALA A 64 1.28 15.01 -7.91
C ALA A 64 1.86 15.26 -9.32
N SER A 65 1.26 14.66 -10.35
CA SER A 65 1.65 14.87 -11.74
C SER A 65 1.18 16.23 -12.28
N VAL A 66 -0.09 16.60 -12.07
CA VAL A 66 -0.66 17.87 -12.60
C VAL A 66 0.02 19.09 -12.00
N MET A 67 0.35 19.06 -10.71
CA MET A 67 1.04 20.15 -9.99
C MET A 67 2.54 20.06 -10.09
N LYS A 68 3.07 19.10 -10.87
CA LYS A 68 4.51 18.91 -11.09
C LYS A 68 5.32 18.72 -9.81
N PHE A 69 4.72 18.08 -8.80
CA PHE A 69 5.44 17.78 -7.55
C PHE A 69 6.51 16.69 -7.76
N ASP A 70 6.30 15.81 -8.71
CA ASP A 70 7.22 14.78 -9.15
C ASP A 70 8.53 15.35 -9.73
N GLU A 71 8.47 16.47 -10.47
CA GLU A 71 9.66 17.12 -11.06
C GLU A 71 10.67 17.54 -9.98
N LYS A 72 10.21 17.89 -8.76
CA LYS A 72 11.07 18.24 -7.63
C LYS A 72 12.02 17.12 -7.20
N TYR A 73 11.62 15.88 -7.48
CA TYR A 73 12.38 14.67 -7.13
C TYR A 73 13.09 14.05 -8.34
N GLY A 74 13.12 14.76 -9.47
CA GLY A 74 13.78 14.30 -10.69
C GLY A 74 13.10 13.14 -11.38
N ILE A 75 11.81 12.90 -11.09
CA ILE A 75 10.97 11.89 -11.73
C ILE A 75 9.82 12.53 -12.49
N LYS A 76 9.19 11.76 -13.37
CA LYS A 76 7.97 12.12 -14.06
C LYS A 76 6.94 11.02 -13.83
N ILE A 77 5.84 11.35 -13.19
CA ILE A 77 4.70 10.46 -13.06
C ILE A 77 3.91 10.44 -14.36
N ILE A 78 3.67 9.25 -14.89
CA ILE A 78 2.79 9.00 -16.03
C ILE A 78 1.49 8.38 -15.50
N PRO A 79 0.44 9.15 -15.27
CA PRO A 79 -0.83 8.62 -14.81
C PRO A 79 -1.48 7.76 -15.89
N SER A 80 -1.78 6.51 -15.60
CA SER A 80 -2.45 5.57 -16.50
C SER A 80 -3.86 5.31 -16.01
N LYS A 81 -4.84 5.84 -16.74
CA LYS A 81 -6.25 5.59 -16.43
C LYS A 81 -6.64 4.18 -16.81
N GLU A 82 -7.14 3.43 -15.87
CA GLU A 82 -7.53 2.04 -16.04
C GLU A 82 -9.07 1.89 -16.05
N SER A 83 -9.54 0.87 -16.77
CA SER A 83 -10.98 0.63 -16.95
C SER A 83 -11.62 -0.17 -15.82
N SER A 84 -10.83 -0.92 -15.06
CA SER A 84 -11.30 -1.79 -13.97
C SER A 84 -10.20 -2.15 -12.99
N TRP A 85 -10.58 -2.57 -11.78
CA TRP A 85 -9.65 -3.10 -10.79
C TRP A 85 -8.92 -4.36 -11.26
N ALA A 86 -9.55 -5.18 -12.10
CA ALA A 86 -8.90 -6.33 -12.73
C ALA A 86 -7.77 -5.87 -13.67
N ALA A 87 -8.02 -4.86 -14.50
CA ALA A 87 -6.99 -4.31 -15.39
C ALA A 87 -5.81 -3.72 -14.60
N VAL A 88 -6.08 -3.00 -13.51
CA VAL A 88 -5.02 -2.50 -12.61
C VAL A 88 -4.20 -3.65 -12.05
N ARG A 89 -4.85 -4.69 -11.52
CA ARG A 89 -4.18 -5.88 -11.00
C ARG A 89 -3.29 -6.53 -12.05
N ASP A 90 -3.84 -6.82 -13.21
CA ASP A 90 -3.14 -7.56 -14.25
C ASP A 90 -1.93 -6.79 -14.77
N LYS A 91 -2.06 -5.49 -14.99
CA LYS A 91 -0.96 -4.64 -15.41
C LYS A 91 0.13 -4.48 -14.35
N LEU A 92 -0.21 -4.42 -13.07
CA LEU A 92 0.80 -4.46 -11.99
C LEU A 92 1.53 -5.80 -11.96
N VAL A 93 0.79 -6.91 -12.05
CA VAL A 93 1.37 -8.26 -12.04
C VAL A 93 2.29 -8.47 -13.23
N ASN A 94 1.92 -7.98 -14.41
CA ASN A 94 2.69 -8.10 -15.64
C ASN A 94 3.84 -7.09 -15.74
N GLY A 95 3.91 -6.09 -14.86
CA GLY A 95 4.96 -5.06 -14.87
C GLY A 95 4.75 -3.96 -15.91
N GLU A 96 3.54 -3.83 -16.45
CA GLU A 96 3.15 -2.70 -17.32
C GLU A 96 2.97 -1.40 -16.54
N LEU A 97 2.66 -1.52 -15.25
CA LEU A 97 2.61 -0.44 -14.28
C LEU A 97 3.69 -0.63 -13.22
N ASP A 98 4.30 0.46 -12.78
CA ASP A 98 5.28 0.45 -11.71
C ASP A 98 4.61 0.49 -10.34
N ALA A 99 3.50 1.22 -10.25
CA ALA A 99 2.67 1.36 -9.06
C ALA A 99 1.21 1.60 -9.48
N ALA A 100 0.29 1.55 -8.52
CA ALA A 100 -1.08 1.94 -8.76
C ALA A 100 -1.78 2.41 -7.48
N HIS A 101 -2.79 3.24 -7.67
CA HIS A 101 -3.86 3.45 -6.72
C HIS A 101 -4.74 2.21 -6.69
N VAL A 102 -4.81 1.52 -5.56
CA VAL A 102 -5.51 0.24 -5.43
C VAL A 102 -6.24 0.08 -4.10
N LEU A 103 -7.16 -0.87 -4.08
CA LEU A 103 -7.82 -1.35 -2.87
C LEU A 103 -6.84 -2.21 -2.04
N TYR A 104 -6.78 -2.03 -0.72
CA TYR A 104 -5.92 -2.84 0.15
C TYR A 104 -6.13 -4.34 -0.04
N GLY A 105 -7.38 -4.78 -0.06
CA GLY A 105 -7.70 -6.20 -0.22
C GLY A 105 -7.23 -6.78 -1.56
N LEU A 106 -7.13 -5.97 -2.62
CA LEU A 106 -6.58 -6.40 -3.90
C LEU A 106 -5.09 -6.75 -3.75
N VAL A 107 -4.31 -5.92 -3.05
CA VAL A 107 -2.89 -6.15 -2.81
C VAL A 107 -2.67 -7.47 -2.06
N TYR A 108 -3.41 -7.69 -0.97
CA TYR A 108 -3.34 -8.93 -0.22
C TYR A 108 -3.80 -10.13 -1.04
N GLY A 109 -4.86 -9.97 -1.83
CA GLY A 109 -5.38 -11.03 -2.70
C GLY A 109 -4.35 -11.51 -3.72
N VAL A 110 -3.59 -10.60 -4.33
CA VAL A 110 -2.49 -10.94 -5.24
C VAL A 110 -1.32 -11.55 -4.49
N HIS A 111 -0.92 -10.97 -3.35
CA HIS A 111 0.19 -11.48 -2.56
C HIS A 111 -0.06 -12.92 -2.06
N LEU A 112 -1.29 -13.25 -1.70
CA LEU A 112 -1.69 -14.59 -1.28
C LEU A 112 -2.04 -15.53 -2.44
N GLY A 113 -2.21 -15.03 -3.66
CA GLY A 113 -2.64 -15.81 -4.81
C GLY A 113 -4.13 -16.17 -4.80
N VAL A 114 -4.98 -15.40 -4.10
CA VAL A 114 -6.42 -15.69 -3.98
C VAL A 114 -7.20 -15.26 -5.22
N SER A 115 -6.74 -14.26 -5.95
CA SER A 115 -7.46 -13.69 -7.11
C SER A 115 -6.61 -13.62 -8.37
N GLY A 116 -5.83 -14.66 -8.64
CA GLY A 116 -4.96 -14.76 -9.80
C GLY A 116 -3.56 -15.22 -9.43
N PRO A 117 -2.58 -15.06 -10.33
CA PRO A 117 -1.21 -15.46 -10.06
C PRO A 117 -0.66 -14.75 -8.81
N LYS A 118 -0.04 -15.53 -7.93
CA LYS A 118 0.64 -14.99 -6.76
C LYS A 118 1.82 -14.14 -7.20
N LYS A 119 1.92 -12.93 -6.66
CA LYS A 119 3.08 -12.05 -6.84
C LYS A 119 3.31 -11.25 -5.57
N ASP A 120 4.57 -11.06 -5.22
CA ASP A 120 4.92 -10.19 -4.11
C ASP A 120 4.53 -8.76 -4.41
N MET A 121 3.81 -8.15 -3.48
CA MET A 121 3.29 -6.81 -3.57
C MET A 121 3.68 -6.02 -2.32
N ALA A 122 3.92 -4.72 -2.49
CA ALA A 122 4.19 -3.80 -1.40
C ALA A 122 3.15 -2.68 -1.36
N VAL A 123 2.72 -2.32 -0.16
CA VAL A 123 1.94 -1.11 0.09
C VAL A 123 2.90 0.00 0.48
N LEU A 124 3.05 1.00 -0.37
CA LEU A 124 3.99 2.11 -0.14
C LEU A 124 3.41 3.17 0.79
N MET A 125 2.13 3.47 0.65
CA MET A 125 1.44 4.48 1.46
C MET A 125 -0.07 4.27 1.44
N THR A 126 -0.74 4.77 2.46
CA THR A 126 -2.20 4.91 2.48
C THR A 126 -2.58 6.25 1.89
N LEU A 127 -3.41 6.25 0.84
CA LEU A 127 -3.81 7.48 0.15
C LEU A 127 -4.95 8.20 0.87
N ASN A 128 -5.84 7.47 1.53
CA ASN A 128 -6.99 8.01 2.26
C ASN A 128 -7.47 7.05 3.34
N HIS A 129 -8.30 7.56 4.26
CA HIS A 129 -8.90 6.83 5.38
C HIS A 129 -10.42 6.99 5.40
N ASN A 130 -11.13 6.02 6.00
CA ASN A 130 -12.56 6.11 6.32
C ASN A 130 -13.49 6.36 5.11
N GLY A 131 -13.14 5.84 3.94
CA GLY A 131 -13.89 6.04 2.71
C GLY A 131 -14.97 5.00 2.40
N GLN A 132 -15.19 4.00 3.27
CA GLN A 132 -16.11 2.89 2.98
C GLN A 132 -17.46 3.07 3.65
N ALA A 133 -18.52 2.72 2.92
CA ALA A 133 -19.88 2.71 3.43
C ALA A 133 -20.70 1.58 2.77
N ILE A 134 -21.70 1.09 3.49
CA ILE A 134 -22.75 0.21 2.94
C ILE A 134 -23.97 1.07 2.68
N THR A 135 -24.38 1.16 1.42
CA THR A 135 -25.54 1.94 1.02
C THR A 135 -26.72 1.01 0.72
N LEU A 136 -27.82 1.24 1.41
CA LEU A 136 -29.05 0.50 1.21
C LEU A 136 -30.05 1.31 0.36
N SER A 137 -30.92 0.59 -0.37
CA SER A 137 -32.02 1.28 -1.03
C SER A 137 -32.99 1.88 0.00
N LYS A 138 -33.58 3.04 -0.32
CA LYS A 138 -34.57 3.67 0.57
C LYS A 138 -35.73 2.73 0.92
N LYS A 139 -36.15 1.86 -0.02
CA LYS A 139 -37.20 0.86 0.21
C LYS A 139 -36.85 -0.15 1.32
N LEU A 140 -35.59 -0.53 1.45
CA LEU A 140 -35.13 -1.41 2.53
C LEU A 140 -35.00 -0.65 3.85
N ALA A 141 -34.44 0.57 3.80
CA ALA A 141 -34.32 1.41 4.98
C ALA A 141 -35.68 1.75 5.60
N ASP A 142 -36.69 2.08 4.80
CA ASP A 142 -38.07 2.36 5.23
C ASP A 142 -38.73 1.14 5.90
N LYS A 143 -38.25 -0.07 5.63
CA LYS A 143 -38.68 -1.32 6.27
C LYS A 143 -37.88 -1.67 7.55
N GLY A 144 -36.97 -0.77 7.95
CA GLY A 144 -36.15 -0.97 9.14
C GLY A 144 -34.83 -1.71 8.91
N ALA A 145 -34.43 -1.91 7.65
CA ALA A 145 -33.11 -2.48 7.32
C ALA A 145 -32.03 -1.38 7.43
N VAL A 146 -31.70 -0.95 8.64
CA VAL A 146 -30.68 0.07 8.92
C VAL A 146 -29.35 -0.56 9.38
N ASP A 147 -29.40 -1.83 9.74
CA ASP A 147 -28.24 -2.65 10.11
C ASP A 147 -28.44 -4.10 9.62
N GLY A 148 -27.47 -4.98 9.85
CA GLY A 148 -27.54 -6.38 9.43
C GLY A 148 -28.72 -7.13 10.08
N ALA A 149 -28.99 -6.88 11.34
CA ALA A 149 -30.10 -7.49 12.07
C ALA A 149 -31.46 -7.03 11.53
N GLY A 150 -31.60 -5.74 11.23
CA GLY A 150 -32.78 -5.19 10.59
C GLY A 150 -33.01 -5.76 9.20
N LEU A 151 -31.93 -5.87 8.40
CA LEU A 151 -32.00 -6.52 7.09
C LEU A 151 -32.43 -7.98 7.20
N ALA A 152 -31.86 -8.74 8.13
CA ALA A 152 -32.22 -10.13 8.34
C ALA A 152 -33.72 -10.31 8.66
N LYS A 153 -34.33 -9.41 9.43
CA LYS A 153 -35.76 -9.40 9.72
C LYS A 153 -36.58 -9.15 8.43
N VAL A 154 -36.17 -8.18 7.62
CA VAL A 154 -36.83 -7.88 6.33
C VAL A 154 -36.74 -9.07 5.38
N MET A 155 -35.55 -9.70 5.28
CA MET A 155 -35.35 -10.86 4.42
C MET A 155 -36.19 -12.08 4.85
N LYS A 156 -36.38 -12.28 6.17
CA LYS A 156 -37.28 -13.33 6.69
C LYS A 156 -38.74 -13.04 6.41
N ALA A 157 -39.14 -11.78 6.49
CA ALA A 157 -40.54 -11.38 6.21
C ALA A 157 -40.88 -11.37 4.73
N GLU A 158 -39.89 -11.12 3.88
CA GLU A 158 -40.05 -11.09 2.42
C GLU A 158 -39.03 -12.06 1.77
N PRO A 159 -39.32 -13.35 1.73
CA PRO A 159 -38.40 -14.33 1.15
C PRO A 159 -38.33 -14.15 -0.38
N ARG A 160 -37.31 -13.49 -0.84
CA ARG A 160 -36.97 -13.27 -2.25
C ARG A 160 -35.45 -13.21 -2.39
N GLU A 161 -34.97 -13.24 -3.61
CA GLU A 161 -33.56 -12.99 -3.88
C GLU A 161 -33.20 -11.50 -3.61
N TYR A 162 -32.08 -11.29 -2.93
CA TYR A 162 -31.51 -10.00 -2.66
C TYR A 162 -30.13 -9.89 -3.30
N THR A 163 -29.94 -8.92 -4.15
CA THR A 163 -28.68 -8.68 -4.86
C THR A 163 -27.88 -7.62 -4.15
N PHE A 164 -26.60 -7.91 -3.89
CA PHE A 164 -25.64 -7.00 -3.31
C PHE A 164 -24.54 -6.71 -4.32
N ALA A 165 -24.06 -5.47 -4.35
CA ALA A 165 -22.94 -5.06 -5.19
C ALA A 165 -21.70 -4.79 -4.32
N GLN A 166 -20.56 -5.16 -4.83
CA GLN A 166 -19.25 -4.91 -4.21
C GLN A 166 -18.25 -4.44 -5.25
N THR A 167 -17.25 -3.69 -4.83
CA THR A 167 -16.27 -3.06 -5.72
C THR A 167 -15.39 -4.08 -6.42
N PHE A 168 -14.88 -5.05 -5.65
CA PHE A 168 -13.98 -6.10 -6.16
C PHE A 168 -13.98 -7.29 -5.19
N PRO A 169 -13.95 -8.56 -5.67
CA PRO A 169 -14.12 -9.74 -4.80
C PRO A 169 -13.15 -9.86 -3.63
N THR A 170 -11.90 -9.47 -3.80
CA THR A 170 -10.91 -9.43 -2.71
C THR A 170 -10.72 -8.04 -2.11
N GLY A 171 -11.53 -7.07 -2.50
CA GLY A 171 -11.49 -5.71 -1.93
C GLY A 171 -11.99 -5.69 -0.49
N THR A 172 -11.53 -4.73 0.30
CA THR A 172 -12.00 -4.53 1.68
C THR A 172 -13.50 -4.27 1.75
N HIS A 173 -14.11 -3.66 0.73
CA HIS A 173 -15.56 -3.50 0.61
C HIS A 173 -16.31 -4.82 0.63
N ALA A 174 -15.81 -5.85 -0.06
CA ALA A 174 -16.39 -7.18 -0.06
C ALA A 174 -16.32 -7.81 1.34
N MET A 175 -15.18 -7.71 1.99
CA MET A 175 -14.97 -8.24 3.34
C MET A 175 -15.91 -7.57 4.36
N TRP A 176 -16.08 -6.25 4.25
CA TRP A 176 -17.01 -5.50 5.09
C TRP A 176 -18.46 -5.89 4.83
N LEU A 177 -18.85 -6.09 3.57
CA LEU A 177 -20.18 -6.53 3.22
C LEU A 177 -20.47 -7.93 3.79
N TYR A 178 -19.54 -8.87 3.65
CA TYR A 178 -19.67 -10.22 4.21
C TYR A 178 -19.79 -10.20 5.73
N TYR A 179 -18.92 -9.43 6.39
CA TYR A 179 -19.00 -9.25 7.84
C TYR A 179 -20.32 -8.63 8.29
N TRP A 180 -20.83 -7.66 7.55
CA TRP A 180 -22.10 -7.00 7.88
C TRP A 180 -23.31 -7.90 7.65
N LEU A 181 -23.23 -8.84 6.70
CA LEU A 181 -24.30 -9.80 6.39
C LEU A 181 -24.29 -11.04 7.31
N ALA A 182 -23.19 -11.35 7.98
CA ALA A 182 -23.04 -12.49 8.89
C ALA A 182 -23.73 -12.24 10.22
#